data_f1e1c1a02bb0f466823b4893a92f422e
#
_entry.id   f1e1c1a02bb0f466823b4893a92f422e
#
_cell.length_a   1.000
_cell.length_b   1.000
_cell.length_c   1.000
_cell.angle_alpha   90.00
_cell.angle_beta   90.00
_cell.angle_gamma   90.00
#
_symmetry.space_group_name_H-M   'P 1'
#
loop_
_entity.id
_entity.type
_entity.pdbx_description
1 polymer ?
#
loop_
_entity_poly.entity_id
_entity_poly.type
_entity_poly.pdbx_seq_one_letter_code
_entity_poly.pdbx_strand_id
1 'polypeptide(L)'
;MKICQISKADSFGGGASRVAEELTMLLRANNYGAEHWVSWSGKPIDYVVRQPLYGRFERKVRAAHYVTKRLGFPEYVPYELPILERKGRVYAFDIAHFHDLSSAISPWTLAFIAKRMPVVWTIHDCSPFTGGCLYPMGCERFTHGCGKCPQSGTWPIDSMIDTTWMGWRIKRKTHRSRNLHCVTPSQWMADMAMKSGMFDEPPVVLANGIDTDLYRNHDKEAVRRILNIHPRGPVVLLSAGHVGDERKGVKYSLNALRAVADLNPFIVVLGAANPEFFEQLKGFDYLAAGYVSEPSELARYYSCADVLLFCSLADNQPLSIIEAMSAGTPLVGFATGGIPEMIVQDETGFLVPQKDEPALAAALRRGLESARARRWSQACRAHALQHFSHESLLERHLDFYHGLIENWYKGNERSHI
;
A
#
# COMPACT_ATOMS: atom_id res chain seq x y z
N MET A 1 11.14 23.95 -5.16
CA MET A 1 10.38 22.84 -5.75
C MET A 1 9.01 22.76 -5.10
N LYS A 2 7.96 22.59 -5.93
CA LYS A 2 6.55 22.46 -5.49
C LYS A 2 5.95 21.19 -6.05
N ILE A 3 5.36 20.35 -5.21
CA ILE A 3 4.82 19.05 -5.59
C ILE A 3 3.33 18.99 -5.25
N CYS A 4 2.50 18.57 -6.21
CA CYS A 4 1.08 18.26 -5.99
C CYS A 4 0.92 16.75 -5.87
N GLN A 5 0.70 16.24 -4.67
CA GLN A 5 0.32 14.84 -4.45
C GLN A 5 -1.19 14.69 -4.72
N ILE A 6 -1.58 13.69 -5.49
CA ILE A 6 -2.98 13.47 -5.88
C ILE A 6 -3.36 12.01 -5.62
N SER A 7 -4.40 11.79 -4.82
CA SER A 7 -4.91 10.45 -4.54
C SER A 7 -6.44 10.42 -4.46
N LYS A 8 -7.02 9.21 -4.46
CA LYS A 8 -8.48 9.07 -4.30
C LYS A 8 -8.97 9.60 -2.96
N ALA A 9 -8.16 9.49 -1.90
CA ALA A 9 -8.56 9.87 -0.55
C ALA A 9 -7.36 10.31 0.29
N ASP A 10 -7.62 10.76 1.51
CA ASP A 10 -6.63 10.89 2.59
C ASP A 10 -6.23 9.51 3.16
N SER A 11 -5.52 9.49 4.28
CA SER A 11 -5.04 8.26 4.93
C SER A 11 -6.13 7.23 5.27
N PHE A 12 -7.41 7.64 5.33
CA PHE A 12 -8.56 6.71 5.45
C PHE A 12 -8.82 5.88 4.18
N GLY A 13 -8.26 6.29 3.04
CA GLY A 13 -8.40 5.58 1.77
C GLY A 13 -7.53 4.33 1.63
N GLY A 14 -6.70 4.02 2.62
CA GLY A 14 -5.79 2.88 2.64
C GLY A 14 -4.32 3.27 2.47
N GLY A 15 -3.43 2.27 2.38
CA GLY A 15 -1.98 2.46 2.40
C GLY A 15 -1.44 3.42 1.34
N ALA A 16 -1.92 3.32 0.10
CA ALA A 16 -1.48 4.19 -0.99
C ALA A 16 -1.80 5.67 -0.74
N SER A 17 -3.01 5.97 -0.27
CA SER A 17 -3.44 7.33 0.09
C SER A 17 -2.68 7.85 1.31
N ARG A 18 -2.38 6.96 2.27
CA ARG A 18 -1.58 7.30 3.45
C ARG A 18 -0.16 7.68 3.06
N VAL A 19 0.50 6.95 2.17
CA VAL A 19 1.83 7.30 1.65
C VAL A 19 1.81 8.69 1.00
N ALA A 20 0.78 9.02 0.21
CA ALA A 20 0.65 10.35 -0.40
C ALA A 20 0.53 11.46 0.66
N GLU A 21 -0.27 11.25 1.71
CA GLU A 21 -0.47 12.20 2.82
C GLU A 21 0.83 12.39 3.59
N GLU A 22 1.49 11.30 4.01
CA GLU A 22 2.75 11.34 4.76
C GLU A 22 3.88 12.00 3.96
N LEU A 23 4.04 11.66 2.67
CA LEU A 23 5.02 12.31 1.80
C LEU A 23 4.77 13.82 1.65
N THR A 24 3.49 14.24 1.59
CA THR A 24 3.14 15.66 1.57
C THR A 24 3.60 16.35 2.84
N MET A 25 3.35 15.75 4.01
CA MET A 25 3.75 16.31 5.30
C MET A 25 5.28 16.40 5.43
N LEU A 26 5.99 15.36 5.00
CA LEU A 26 7.46 15.33 5.01
C LEU A 26 8.08 16.41 4.11
N LEU A 27 7.57 16.58 2.89
CA LEU A 27 8.01 17.63 1.98
C LEU A 27 7.84 19.01 2.61
N ARG A 28 6.68 19.27 3.24
CA ARG A 28 6.41 20.56 3.90
C ARG A 28 7.30 20.78 5.13
N ALA A 29 7.49 19.76 5.96
CA ALA A 29 8.38 19.85 7.13
C ALA A 29 9.83 20.16 6.74
N ASN A 30 10.23 19.83 5.51
CA ASN A 30 11.55 20.11 4.95
C ASN A 30 11.56 21.32 3.99
N ASN A 31 10.61 22.24 4.16
CA ASN A 31 10.52 23.53 3.44
C ASN A 31 10.28 23.43 1.93
N TYR A 32 9.78 22.31 1.42
CA TYR A 32 9.28 22.21 0.06
C TYR A 32 7.81 22.60 -0.01
N GLY A 33 7.40 23.21 -1.12
CA GLY A 33 5.99 23.47 -1.39
C GLY A 33 5.29 22.14 -1.70
N ALA A 34 4.29 21.74 -0.90
CA ALA A 34 3.52 20.54 -1.19
C ALA A 34 2.06 20.70 -0.79
N GLU A 35 1.16 20.16 -1.61
CA GLU A 35 -0.27 20.02 -1.33
C GLU A 35 -0.72 18.58 -1.63
N HIS A 36 -1.69 18.07 -0.87
CA HIS A 36 -2.33 16.79 -1.12
C HIS A 36 -3.77 17.02 -1.61
N TRP A 37 -4.03 16.70 -2.86
CA TRP A 37 -5.34 16.83 -3.46
C TRP A 37 -6.07 15.50 -3.43
N VAL A 38 -7.23 15.46 -2.79
CA VAL A 38 -8.01 14.24 -2.55
C VAL A 38 -9.39 14.31 -3.19
N SER A 39 -9.83 13.22 -3.79
CA SER A 39 -11.17 13.13 -4.35
C SER A 39 -12.23 13.09 -3.27
N TRP A 40 -11.92 12.48 -2.11
CA TRP A 40 -12.75 12.53 -0.91
C TRP A 40 -11.87 12.49 0.34
N SER A 41 -12.41 12.93 1.48
CA SER A 41 -11.69 12.94 2.75
C SER A 41 -12.53 12.29 3.85
N GLY A 42 -11.90 11.40 4.62
CA GLY A 42 -12.44 10.84 5.86
C GLY A 42 -12.19 11.71 7.08
N LYS A 43 -11.26 12.67 6.98
CA LYS A 43 -10.90 13.66 8.02
C LYS A 43 -11.43 15.05 7.64
N PRO A 44 -11.56 15.97 8.61
CA PRO A 44 -11.79 17.39 8.31
C PRO A 44 -10.73 17.91 7.34
N ILE A 45 -11.16 18.71 6.36
CA ILE A 45 -10.24 19.30 5.36
C ILE A 45 -9.37 20.35 6.04
N ASP A 46 -8.07 20.14 5.97
CA ASP A 46 -7.06 21.16 6.24
C ASP A 46 -6.63 21.78 4.91
N TYR A 47 -7.20 22.93 4.57
CA TYR A 47 -6.95 23.60 3.31
C TYR A 47 -5.50 24.09 3.12
N VAL A 48 -4.65 24.00 4.11
CA VAL A 48 -3.22 24.32 4.01
C VAL A 48 -2.45 23.16 3.40
N VAL A 49 -2.75 21.92 3.81
CA VAL A 49 -2.07 20.71 3.37
C VAL A 49 -2.93 19.92 2.41
N ARG A 50 -4.22 19.76 2.74
CA ARG A 50 -5.16 18.91 2.01
C ARG A 50 -6.20 19.76 1.27
N GLN A 51 -6.34 19.52 -0.04
CA GLN A 51 -7.27 20.20 -0.90
C GLN A 51 -8.33 19.24 -1.46
N PRO A 52 -9.61 19.58 -1.39
CA PRO A 52 -10.65 18.77 -2.03
C PRO A 52 -10.58 18.95 -3.56
N LEU A 53 -10.35 17.84 -4.28
CA LEU A 53 -10.27 17.85 -5.75
C LEU A 53 -11.60 18.32 -6.37
N TYR A 54 -12.72 17.79 -5.92
CA TYR A 54 -14.05 18.07 -6.43
C TYR A 54 -14.82 19.16 -5.64
N GLY A 55 -14.36 19.50 -4.44
CA GLY A 55 -15.02 20.47 -3.56
C GLY A 55 -16.53 20.14 -3.37
N ARG A 56 -17.40 21.13 -3.59
CA ARG A 56 -18.87 20.93 -3.43
C ARG A 56 -19.49 19.87 -4.36
N PHE A 57 -18.79 19.45 -5.39
CA PHE A 57 -19.26 18.44 -6.35
C PHE A 57 -18.87 17.01 -5.96
N GLU A 58 -18.12 16.79 -4.89
CA GLU A 58 -17.61 15.48 -4.47
C GLU A 58 -18.67 14.37 -4.50
N ARG A 59 -19.81 14.57 -3.83
CA ARG A 59 -20.89 13.58 -3.76
C ARG A 59 -21.44 13.22 -5.15
N LYS A 60 -21.59 14.23 -6.03
CA LYS A 60 -22.11 14.02 -7.40
C LYS A 60 -21.12 13.24 -8.25
N VAL A 61 -19.85 13.56 -8.15
CA VAL A 61 -18.79 12.88 -8.91
C VAL A 61 -18.60 11.46 -8.39
N ARG A 62 -18.63 11.23 -7.08
CA ARG A 62 -18.60 9.86 -6.51
C ARG A 62 -19.78 9.02 -7.00
N ALA A 63 -20.98 9.58 -7.03
CA ALA A 63 -22.15 8.89 -7.58
C ALA A 63 -21.97 8.59 -9.08
N ALA A 64 -21.43 9.52 -9.87
CA ALA A 64 -21.13 9.31 -11.28
C ALA A 64 -20.10 8.20 -11.48
N HIS A 65 -18.99 8.19 -10.74
CA HIS A 65 -18.01 7.10 -10.77
C HIS A 65 -18.60 5.75 -10.36
N TYR A 66 -19.47 5.72 -9.35
CA TYR A 66 -20.16 4.50 -8.95
C TYR A 66 -21.03 3.95 -10.08
N VAL A 67 -21.85 4.80 -10.71
CA VAL A 67 -22.73 4.39 -11.81
C VAL A 67 -21.91 3.93 -13.01
N THR A 68 -20.90 4.70 -13.45
CA THR A 68 -20.07 4.35 -14.60
C THR A 68 -19.29 3.06 -14.35
N LYS A 69 -18.77 2.84 -13.13
CA LYS A 69 -18.12 1.59 -12.74
C LYS A 69 -19.08 0.41 -12.84
N ARG A 70 -20.32 0.53 -12.34
CA ARG A 70 -21.33 -0.55 -12.42
C ARG A 70 -21.71 -0.88 -13.86
N LEU A 71 -21.70 0.11 -14.74
CA LEU A 71 -21.92 -0.08 -16.18
C LEU A 71 -20.70 -0.65 -16.94
N GLY A 72 -19.57 -0.85 -16.27
CA GLY A 72 -18.36 -1.39 -16.87
C GLY A 72 -17.38 -0.32 -17.39
N PHE A 73 -17.53 0.93 -16.99
CA PHE A 73 -16.66 2.04 -17.39
C PHE A 73 -15.94 2.68 -16.18
N PRO A 74 -15.17 1.89 -15.41
CA PRO A 74 -14.47 2.43 -14.24
C PRO A 74 -13.39 3.42 -14.69
N GLU A 75 -13.40 4.63 -14.12
CA GLU A 75 -12.34 5.63 -14.31
C GLU A 75 -12.08 6.04 -15.77
N TYR A 76 -13.02 5.75 -16.72
CA TYR A 76 -12.80 6.10 -18.11
C TYR A 76 -13.21 7.54 -18.44
N VAL A 77 -14.06 8.15 -17.61
CA VAL A 77 -14.50 9.54 -17.78
C VAL A 77 -13.69 10.44 -16.86
N PRO A 78 -12.91 11.39 -17.40
CA PRO A 78 -12.03 12.28 -16.63
C PRO A 78 -12.82 13.47 -16.03
N TYR A 79 -13.68 13.20 -15.04
CA TYR A 79 -14.49 14.24 -14.37
C TYR A 79 -13.66 15.33 -13.68
N GLU A 80 -12.46 14.99 -13.24
CA GLU A 80 -11.51 15.90 -12.59
C GLU A 80 -10.82 16.85 -13.57
N LEU A 81 -10.65 16.45 -14.83
CA LEU A 81 -9.87 17.19 -15.81
C LEU A 81 -10.37 18.63 -16.02
N PRO A 82 -11.68 18.90 -16.23
CA PRO A 82 -12.17 20.27 -16.34
C PRO A 82 -11.92 21.12 -15.09
N ILE A 83 -11.83 20.49 -13.91
CA ILE A 83 -11.57 21.18 -12.65
C ILE A 83 -10.11 21.56 -12.55
N LEU A 84 -9.21 20.63 -12.87
CA LEU A 84 -7.76 20.84 -12.88
C LEU A 84 -7.37 21.91 -13.92
N GLU A 85 -7.93 21.84 -15.13
CA GLU A 85 -7.70 22.78 -16.21
C GLU A 85 -8.24 24.19 -15.90
N ARG A 86 -9.52 24.29 -15.50
CA ARG A 86 -10.18 25.57 -15.26
C ARG A 86 -9.50 26.41 -14.18
N LYS A 87 -8.93 25.77 -13.18
CA LYS A 87 -8.24 26.48 -12.10
C LYS A 87 -6.78 26.76 -12.43
N GLY A 88 -6.22 26.11 -13.46
CA GLY A 88 -4.79 26.18 -13.79
C GLY A 88 -3.86 25.80 -12.63
N ARG A 89 -4.44 25.36 -11.50
CA ARG A 89 -3.74 25.22 -10.23
C ARG A 89 -2.70 24.12 -10.25
N VAL A 90 -2.94 23.02 -10.99
CA VAL A 90 -1.97 21.92 -11.08
C VAL A 90 -0.67 22.38 -11.74
N TYR A 91 -0.73 23.30 -12.70
CA TYR A 91 0.45 23.85 -13.39
C TYR A 91 1.22 24.91 -12.57
N ALA A 92 0.76 25.25 -11.36
CA ALA A 92 1.52 26.05 -10.41
C ALA A 92 2.54 25.21 -9.61
N PHE A 93 2.55 23.91 -9.83
CA PHE A 93 3.50 22.95 -9.25
C PHE A 93 4.53 22.55 -10.31
N ASP A 94 5.68 22.08 -9.85
CA ASP A 94 6.75 21.56 -10.72
C ASP A 94 6.46 20.11 -11.13
N ILE A 95 5.80 19.34 -10.28
CA ILE A 95 5.42 17.93 -10.50
C ILE A 95 3.99 17.70 -10.00
N ALA A 96 3.20 16.92 -10.76
CA ALA A 96 1.97 16.30 -10.32
C ALA A 96 2.21 14.80 -10.04
N HIS A 97 2.11 14.36 -8.80
CA HIS A 97 2.36 12.98 -8.40
C HIS A 97 1.06 12.28 -8.01
N PHE A 98 0.69 11.28 -8.79
CA PHE A 98 -0.53 10.49 -8.60
C PHE A 98 -0.22 9.19 -7.88
N HIS A 99 -1.13 8.80 -6.95
CA HIS A 99 -1.05 7.54 -6.22
C HIS A 99 -2.21 6.62 -6.62
N ASP A 100 -3.15 6.36 -5.74
CA ASP A 100 -4.30 5.51 -6.05
C ASP A 100 -5.35 6.27 -6.87
N LEU A 101 -5.64 5.77 -8.08
CA LEU A 101 -6.65 6.36 -8.97
C LEU A 101 -8.02 5.70 -8.82
N SER A 102 -8.11 4.52 -8.19
CA SER A 102 -9.26 3.63 -8.27
C SER A 102 -10.58 4.29 -7.87
N SER A 103 -11.54 4.28 -8.79
CA SER A 103 -12.89 4.84 -8.66
C SER A 103 -12.94 6.36 -8.38
N ALA A 104 -11.89 7.10 -8.76
CA ALA A 104 -11.79 8.51 -8.40
C ALA A 104 -11.16 9.41 -9.49
N ILE A 105 -10.18 8.90 -10.23
CA ILE A 105 -9.37 9.69 -11.17
C ILE A 105 -9.14 8.85 -12.43
N SER A 106 -9.24 9.49 -13.59
CA SER A 106 -9.06 8.82 -14.88
C SER A 106 -7.58 8.77 -15.29
N PRO A 107 -7.10 7.62 -15.82
CA PRO A 107 -5.77 7.57 -16.44
C PRO A 107 -5.58 8.59 -17.58
N TRP A 108 -6.64 8.98 -18.29
CA TRP A 108 -6.58 10.04 -19.31
C TRP A 108 -6.14 11.38 -18.75
N THR A 109 -6.48 11.67 -17.48
CA THR A 109 -6.06 12.92 -16.83
C THR A 109 -4.55 12.99 -16.68
N LEU A 110 -3.90 11.89 -16.32
CA LEU A 110 -2.44 11.82 -16.23
C LEU A 110 -1.81 12.10 -17.61
N ALA A 111 -2.29 11.41 -18.65
CA ALA A 111 -1.80 11.59 -20.02
C ALA A 111 -2.02 13.02 -20.53
N PHE A 112 -3.08 13.68 -20.10
CA PHE A 112 -3.37 15.06 -20.49
C PHE A 112 -2.44 16.06 -19.79
N ILE A 113 -2.26 15.93 -18.47
CA ILE A 113 -1.36 16.80 -17.70
C ILE A 113 0.09 16.60 -18.13
N ALA A 114 0.49 15.37 -18.42
CA ALA A 114 1.84 15.02 -18.89
C ALA A 114 2.25 15.69 -20.21
N LYS A 115 1.31 16.31 -20.96
CA LYS A 115 1.65 17.12 -22.12
C LYS A 115 2.33 18.45 -21.76
N ARG A 116 2.17 18.94 -20.52
CA ARG A 116 2.55 20.29 -20.12
C ARG A 116 3.47 20.35 -18.91
N MET A 117 3.60 19.26 -18.16
CA MET A 117 4.47 19.17 -16.98
C MET A 117 4.86 17.72 -16.68
N PRO A 118 5.90 17.49 -15.88
CA PRO A 118 6.24 16.17 -15.39
C PRO A 118 5.10 15.60 -14.51
N VAL A 119 4.71 14.36 -14.78
CA VAL A 119 3.74 13.61 -14.02
C VAL A 119 4.41 12.35 -13.49
N VAL A 120 4.23 12.07 -12.21
CA VAL A 120 4.66 10.83 -11.57
C VAL A 120 3.42 10.00 -11.22
N TRP A 121 3.50 8.69 -11.41
CA TRP A 121 2.46 7.76 -10.96
C TRP A 121 3.08 6.62 -10.14
N THR A 122 2.77 6.59 -8.83
CA THR A 122 3.17 5.48 -7.98
C THR A 122 2.26 4.28 -8.18
N ILE A 123 2.85 3.16 -8.59
CA ILE A 123 2.21 1.86 -8.80
C ILE A 123 2.19 1.11 -7.46
N HIS A 124 1.13 1.32 -6.66
CA HIS A 124 0.99 0.65 -5.36
C HIS A 124 0.48 -0.79 -5.49
N ASP A 125 -0.27 -1.08 -6.55
CA ASP A 125 -0.81 -2.40 -6.90
C ASP A 125 -0.80 -2.59 -8.41
N CYS A 126 -1.32 -3.72 -8.92
CA CYS A 126 -1.27 -4.01 -10.36
C CYS A 126 -2.33 -3.27 -11.18
N SER A 127 -3.24 -2.49 -10.57
CA SER A 127 -4.30 -1.81 -11.33
C SER A 127 -3.79 -0.87 -12.42
N PRO A 128 -2.63 -0.18 -12.29
CA PRO A 128 -2.10 0.69 -13.34
C PRO A 128 -1.74 -0.02 -14.65
N PHE A 129 -1.49 -1.30 -14.64
CA PHE A 129 -1.11 -2.07 -15.85
C PHE A 129 -1.99 -3.30 -16.10
N THR A 130 -3.12 -3.42 -15.40
CA THR A 130 -4.14 -4.44 -15.65
C THR A 130 -5.43 -3.81 -16.17
N GLY A 131 -6.43 -4.64 -16.45
CA GLY A 131 -7.77 -4.15 -16.80
C GLY A 131 -8.56 -3.56 -15.64
N GLY A 132 -8.00 -3.59 -14.40
CA GLY A 132 -8.61 -3.05 -13.20
C GLY A 132 -8.39 -3.88 -11.93
N CYS A 133 -7.90 -5.13 -12.02
CA CYS A 133 -7.62 -5.93 -10.82
C CYS A 133 -6.39 -5.40 -10.08
N LEU A 134 -6.46 -5.44 -8.73
CA LEU A 134 -5.34 -5.01 -7.87
C LEU A 134 -4.19 -6.01 -7.91
N TYR A 135 -4.49 -7.29 -8.06
CA TYR A 135 -3.53 -8.38 -8.22
C TYR A 135 -4.08 -9.43 -9.17
N PRO A 136 -3.28 -9.93 -10.12
CA PRO A 136 -3.73 -10.91 -11.12
C PRO A 136 -4.14 -12.28 -10.55
N MET A 137 -3.64 -12.68 -9.38
CA MET A 137 -3.93 -13.96 -8.72
C MET A 137 -3.74 -15.18 -9.65
N GLY A 138 -2.61 -15.20 -10.38
CA GLY A 138 -2.30 -16.26 -11.36
C GLY A 138 -2.86 -16.03 -12.77
N CYS A 139 -3.62 -14.95 -13.01
CA CYS A 139 -4.06 -14.59 -14.34
C CYS A 139 -2.95 -13.88 -15.12
N GLU A 140 -2.62 -14.36 -16.29
CA GLU A 140 -1.58 -13.76 -17.16
C GLU A 140 -2.14 -12.88 -18.30
N ARG A 141 -3.46 -12.65 -18.36
CA ARG A 141 -4.09 -11.89 -19.45
C ARG A 141 -3.60 -10.45 -19.54
N PHE A 142 -3.14 -9.87 -18.45
CA PHE A 142 -2.61 -8.51 -18.42
C PHE A 142 -1.35 -8.33 -19.29
N THR A 143 -0.65 -9.42 -19.63
CA THR A 143 0.56 -9.36 -20.47
C THR A 143 0.26 -9.08 -21.94
N HIS A 144 -0.97 -9.32 -22.40
CA HIS A 144 -1.35 -9.20 -23.83
C HIS A 144 -2.76 -8.65 -24.08
N GLY A 145 -3.49 -8.15 -23.06
CA GLY A 145 -4.69 -7.39 -23.38
C GLY A 145 -5.89 -7.47 -22.46
N CYS A 146 -5.88 -8.20 -21.37
CA CYS A 146 -7.05 -8.41 -20.50
C CYS A 146 -8.33 -8.83 -21.27
N GLY A 147 -9.51 -8.75 -20.65
CA GLY A 147 -10.79 -9.26 -21.18
C GLY A 147 -11.07 -10.70 -20.73
N LYS A 148 -12.35 -11.10 -20.69
CA LYS A 148 -12.84 -12.35 -20.09
C LYS A 148 -12.22 -12.59 -18.71
N CYS A 149 -12.36 -11.57 -17.85
CA CYS A 149 -11.65 -11.49 -16.58
C CYS A 149 -12.12 -12.58 -15.60
N PRO A 150 -11.22 -13.44 -15.08
CA PRO A 150 -11.59 -14.47 -14.12
C PRO A 150 -12.06 -13.89 -12.76
N GLN A 151 -11.76 -12.62 -12.48
CA GLN A 151 -12.20 -11.90 -11.27
C GLN A 151 -13.46 -11.05 -11.54
N SER A 152 -14.12 -11.19 -12.69
CA SER A 152 -15.36 -10.48 -13.00
C SER A 152 -16.46 -10.84 -12.00
N GLY A 153 -17.17 -9.83 -11.53
CA GLY A 153 -18.19 -9.99 -10.47
C GLY A 153 -17.68 -9.89 -9.04
N THR A 154 -16.35 -9.79 -8.85
CA THR A 154 -15.74 -9.55 -7.54
C THR A 154 -15.06 -8.19 -7.48
N TRP A 155 -15.02 -7.57 -6.30
CA TRP A 155 -14.32 -6.30 -6.12
C TRP A 155 -12.81 -6.45 -6.46
N PRO A 156 -12.20 -5.51 -7.20
CA PRO A 156 -12.74 -4.24 -7.72
C PRO A 156 -13.43 -4.34 -9.09
N ILE A 157 -13.53 -5.52 -9.71
CA ILE A 157 -14.14 -5.75 -11.03
C ILE A 157 -15.58 -6.27 -10.86
N ASP A 158 -16.39 -5.51 -10.13
CA ASP A 158 -17.78 -5.83 -9.79
C ASP A 158 -18.79 -5.17 -10.75
N SER A 159 -18.39 -4.87 -11.99
CA SER A 159 -19.21 -4.28 -13.02
C SER A 159 -20.13 -5.31 -13.69
N MET A 160 -21.26 -4.85 -14.27
CA MET A 160 -22.21 -5.68 -15.01
C MET A 160 -21.65 -6.18 -16.34
N ILE A 161 -20.69 -5.45 -16.92
CA ILE A 161 -20.08 -5.75 -18.24
C ILE A 161 -18.57 -5.80 -18.04
N ASP A 162 -17.94 -6.84 -18.58
CA ASP A 162 -16.47 -6.93 -18.59
C ASP A 162 -15.87 -6.04 -19.70
N THR A 163 -15.35 -4.91 -19.28
CA THR A 163 -14.60 -3.98 -20.13
C THR A 163 -13.12 -3.90 -19.77
N THR A 164 -12.60 -4.92 -19.09
CA THR A 164 -11.19 -4.95 -18.63
C THR A 164 -10.21 -4.83 -19.80
N TRP A 165 -10.55 -5.31 -20.99
CA TRP A 165 -9.77 -5.11 -22.23
C TRP A 165 -9.64 -3.63 -22.60
N MET A 166 -10.70 -2.85 -22.39
CA MET A 166 -10.72 -1.40 -22.67
C MET A 166 -9.87 -0.66 -21.64
N GLY A 167 -10.03 -0.97 -20.35
CA GLY A 167 -9.21 -0.40 -19.27
C GLY A 167 -7.72 -0.64 -19.50
N TRP A 168 -7.36 -1.86 -19.91
CA TRP A 168 -5.99 -2.20 -20.28
C TRP A 168 -5.46 -1.33 -21.43
N ARG A 169 -6.24 -1.16 -22.52
CA ARG A 169 -5.86 -0.32 -23.67
C ARG A 169 -5.71 1.15 -23.31
N ILE A 170 -6.58 1.69 -22.46
CA ILE A 170 -6.51 3.06 -21.99
C ILE A 170 -5.20 3.28 -21.25
N LYS A 171 -4.89 2.41 -20.26
CA LYS A 171 -3.68 2.51 -19.47
C LYS A 171 -2.41 2.35 -20.31
N ARG A 172 -2.40 1.39 -21.23
CA ARG A 172 -1.29 1.25 -22.19
C ARG A 172 -1.05 2.52 -23.01
N LYS A 173 -2.11 3.23 -23.42
CA LYS A 173 -1.98 4.50 -24.13
C LYS A 173 -1.49 5.63 -23.19
N THR A 174 -1.94 5.61 -21.95
CA THR A 174 -1.50 6.58 -20.93
C THR A 174 -0.01 6.46 -20.65
N HIS A 175 0.50 5.24 -20.45
CA HIS A 175 1.93 4.97 -20.17
C HIS A 175 2.88 5.39 -21.30
N ARG A 176 2.40 5.56 -22.54
CA ARG A 176 3.18 6.10 -23.65
C ARG A 176 3.33 7.63 -23.66
N SER A 177 2.81 8.32 -22.64
CA SER A 177 2.98 9.77 -22.51
C SER A 177 4.41 10.11 -22.09
N ARG A 178 5.10 10.93 -22.88
CA ARG A 178 6.53 11.22 -22.74
C ARG A 178 6.97 11.68 -21.35
N ASN A 179 6.14 12.46 -20.67
CA ASN A 179 6.48 13.05 -19.38
C ASN A 179 5.69 12.39 -18.22
N LEU A 180 5.19 11.16 -18.44
CA LEU A 180 4.64 10.32 -17.40
C LEU A 180 5.72 9.33 -16.95
N HIS A 181 6.11 9.45 -15.71
CA HIS A 181 7.12 8.63 -15.07
C HIS A 181 6.46 7.74 -14.01
N CYS A 182 6.78 6.47 -14.02
CA CYS A 182 6.22 5.52 -13.07
C CYS A 182 7.24 5.12 -12.02
N VAL A 183 6.79 5.06 -10.77
CA VAL A 183 7.58 4.56 -9.64
C VAL A 183 6.80 3.47 -8.92
N THR A 184 7.50 2.64 -8.18
CA THR A 184 6.89 1.52 -7.45
C THR A 184 7.66 1.22 -6.16
N PRO A 185 7.00 0.75 -5.09
CA PRO A 185 7.69 0.49 -3.82
C PRO A 185 8.52 -0.79 -3.80
N SER A 186 8.44 -1.67 -4.81
CA SER A 186 9.21 -2.93 -4.85
C SER A 186 9.71 -3.27 -6.25
N GLN A 187 10.81 -4.01 -6.33
CA GLN A 187 11.34 -4.56 -7.58
C GLN A 187 10.34 -5.56 -8.19
N TRP A 188 9.71 -6.39 -7.35
CA TRP A 188 8.67 -7.31 -7.80
C TRP A 188 7.56 -6.61 -8.59
N MET A 189 7.11 -5.45 -8.13
CA MET A 189 6.06 -4.69 -8.82
C MET A 189 6.60 -4.07 -10.13
N ALA A 190 7.86 -3.62 -10.16
CA ALA A 190 8.50 -3.15 -11.38
C ALA A 190 8.58 -4.28 -12.42
N ASP A 191 8.95 -5.49 -12.02
CA ASP A 191 9.02 -6.66 -12.88
C ASP A 191 7.62 -7.06 -13.40
N MET A 192 6.60 -6.99 -12.55
CA MET A 192 5.21 -7.23 -12.94
C MET A 192 4.71 -6.17 -13.94
N ALA A 193 5.07 -4.91 -13.75
CA ALA A 193 4.77 -3.85 -14.69
C ALA A 193 5.42 -4.12 -16.06
N MET A 194 6.69 -4.49 -16.10
CA MET A 194 7.40 -4.85 -17.33
C MET A 194 6.75 -6.04 -18.05
N LYS A 195 6.31 -7.08 -17.33
CA LYS A 195 5.58 -8.22 -17.90
C LYS A 195 4.28 -7.82 -18.60
N SER A 196 3.69 -6.68 -18.24
CA SER A 196 2.46 -6.19 -18.88
C SER A 196 2.65 -5.76 -20.35
N GLY A 197 3.90 -5.50 -20.76
CA GLY A 197 4.23 -4.96 -22.09
C GLY A 197 3.73 -3.52 -22.33
N MET A 198 3.41 -2.79 -21.25
CA MET A 198 2.98 -1.39 -21.31
C MET A 198 4.13 -0.39 -21.18
N PHE A 199 5.24 -0.81 -20.62
CA PHE A 199 6.39 0.02 -20.25
C PHE A 199 7.58 -0.29 -21.16
N ASP A 200 8.21 0.74 -21.66
CA ASP A 200 9.45 0.62 -22.46
C ASP A 200 10.68 0.48 -21.53
N GLU A 201 10.60 1.06 -20.32
CA GLU A 201 11.63 0.97 -19.28
C GLU A 201 10.98 0.61 -17.92
N PRO A 202 11.70 -0.07 -17.02
CA PRO A 202 11.16 -0.44 -15.72
C PRO A 202 10.84 0.81 -14.87
N PRO A 203 9.70 0.81 -14.15
CA PRO A 203 9.44 1.82 -13.14
C PRO A 203 10.56 1.89 -12.11
N VAL A 204 10.88 3.12 -11.66
CA VAL A 204 11.92 3.33 -10.64
C VAL A 204 11.41 2.82 -9.29
N VAL A 205 12.26 2.08 -8.57
CA VAL A 205 11.88 1.54 -7.25
C VAL A 205 12.16 2.57 -6.16
N LEU A 206 11.08 3.06 -5.54
CA LEU A 206 11.10 3.97 -4.39
C LEU A 206 10.31 3.33 -3.25
N ALA A 207 10.99 2.62 -2.37
CA ALA A 207 10.35 1.93 -1.26
C ALA A 207 9.56 2.89 -0.35
N ASN A 208 8.42 2.43 0.17
CA ASN A 208 7.66 3.15 1.18
C ASN A 208 8.48 3.37 2.46
N GLY A 209 8.07 4.34 3.26
CA GLY A 209 8.62 4.58 4.58
C GLY A 209 7.50 4.95 5.56
N ILE A 210 7.83 4.93 6.84
CA ILE A 210 6.94 5.26 7.95
C ILE A 210 7.63 6.14 8.97
N ASP A 211 6.85 6.73 9.87
CA ASP A 211 7.36 7.37 11.08
C ASP A 211 7.92 6.32 12.05
N THR A 212 9.23 6.11 12.00
CA THR A 212 9.89 5.14 12.86
C THR A 212 9.94 5.54 14.32
N ASP A 213 9.82 6.82 14.67
CA ASP A 213 9.76 7.28 16.04
C ASP A 213 8.39 7.02 16.68
N LEU A 214 7.34 7.13 15.89
CA LEU A 214 5.99 6.73 16.28
C LEU A 214 5.90 5.20 16.47
N TYR A 215 6.39 4.42 15.50
CA TYR A 215 6.43 2.95 15.54
C TYR A 215 7.73 2.45 16.15
N ARG A 216 8.13 3.01 17.31
CA ARG A 216 9.33 2.57 18.01
C ARG A 216 9.11 1.29 18.81
N ASN A 217 10.21 0.62 19.13
CA ASN A 217 10.20 -0.55 20.01
C ASN A 217 9.94 -0.09 21.46
N HIS A 218 8.73 -0.29 21.95
CA HIS A 218 8.35 -0.02 23.35
C HIS A 218 8.70 -1.21 24.25
N ASP A 219 8.79 -0.97 25.55
CA ASP A 219 8.88 -2.05 26.54
C ASP A 219 7.66 -2.96 26.42
N LYS A 220 7.88 -4.17 25.94
CA LYS A 220 6.87 -5.16 25.61
C LYS A 220 5.98 -5.50 26.79
N GLU A 221 6.56 -5.68 27.98
CA GLU A 221 5.82 -6.04 29.19
C GLU A 221 4.98 -4.88 29.70
N ALA A 222 5.50 -3.64 29.62
CA ALA A 222 4.74 -2.46 29.95
C ALA A 222 3.54 -2.27 29.02
N VAL A 223 3.74 -2.48 27.69
CA VAL A 223 2.67 -2.38 26.71
C VAL A 223 1.61 -3.48 26.93
N ARG A 224 2.02 -4.72 27.19
CA ARG A 224 1.10 -5.81 27.51
C ARG A 224 0.21 -5.48 28.71
N ARG A 225 0.79 -4.90 29.77
CA ARG A 225 0.00 -4.43 30.94
C ARG A 225 -1.01 -3.34 30.55
N ILE A 226 -0.62 -2.37 29.75
CA ILE A 226 -1.51 -1.29 29.29
C ILE A 226 -2.68 -1.86 28.46
N LEU A 227 -2.41 -2.85 27.60
CA LEU A 227 -3.40 -3.50 26.76
C LEU A 227 -4.19 -4.61 27.49
N ASN A 228 -3.92 -4.81 28.78
CA ASN A 228 -4.50 -5.88 29.61
C ASN A 228 -4.30 -7.28 29.01
N ILE A 229 -3.12 -7.52 28.43
CA ILE A 229 -2.70 -8.81 27.86
C ILE A 229 -1.89 -9.56 28.92
N HIS A 230 -2.40 -10.73 29.35
CA HIS A 230 -1.77 -11.60 30.33
C HIS A 230 -1.48 -12.99 29.69
N PRO A 231 -0.46 -13.09 28.82
CA PRO A 231 -0.23 -14.28 28.03
C PRO A 231 0.39 -15.39 28.87
N ARG A 232 -0.04 -16.63 28.64
CA ARG A 232 0.58 -17.86 29.19
C ARG A 232 1.73 -18.34 28.33
N GLY A 233 1.79 -17.89 27.09
CA GLY A 233 2.77 -18.24 26.06
C GLY A 233 3.15 -17.02 25.22
N PRO A 234 3.75 -17.22 24.05
CA PRO A 234 4.14 -16.13 23.16
C PRO A 234 2.92 -15.40 22.58
N VAL A 235 3.09 -14.13 22.23
CA VAL A 235 2.04 -13.30 21.64
C VAL A 235 2.21 -13.24 20.11
N VAL A 236 1.19 -13.71 19.38
CA VAL A 236 1.14 -13.67 17.92
C VAL A 236 0.17 -12.60 17.46
N LEU A 237 0.64 -11.70 16.61
CA LEU A 237 -0.17 -10.67 16.00
C LEU A 237 -0.68 -11.11 14.63
N LEU A 238 -1.98 -11.01 14.40
CA LEU A 238 -2.63 -11.10 13.09
C LEU A 238 -3.07 -9.70 12.67
N SER A 239 -2.57 -9.20 11.54
CA SER A 239 -2.95 -7.89 11.02
C SER A 239 -3.55 -8.00 9.63
N ALA A 240 -4.84 -7.65 9.52
CA ALA A 240 -5.53 -7.53 8.23
C ALA A 240 -6.60 -6.46 8.33
N GLY A 241 -6.63 -5.54 7.38
CA GLY A 241 -7.67 -4.50 7.35
C GLY A 241 -9.08 -5.09 7.31
N HIS A 242 -9.25 -6.24 6.64
CA HIS A 242 -10.48 -7.03 6.63
C HIS A 242 -10.13 -8.52 6.63
N VAL A 243 -10.46 -9.22 7.71
CA VAL A 243 -10.12 -10.64 7.90
C VAL A 243 -10.86 -11.56 6.92
N GLY A 244 -12.01 -11.13 6.38
CA GLY A 244 -12.77 -11.86 5.36
C GLY A 244 -12.18 -11.79 3.94
N ASP A 245 -11.12 -11.02 3.70
CA ASP A 245 -10.44 -10.99 2.41
C ASP A 245 -9.60 -12.27 2.22
N GLU A 246 -10.02 -13.17 1.32
CA GLU A 246 -9.33 -14.43 1.03
C GLU A 246 -7.87 -14.20 0.62
N ARG A 247 -7.58 -13.06 -0.02
CA ARG A 247 -6.23 -12.66 -0.41
C ARG A 247 -5.29 -12.53 0.80
N LYS A 248 -5.82 -12.19 1.98
CA LYS A 248 -5.02 -12.09 3.22
C LYS A 248 -4.64 -13.43 3.83
N GLY A 249 -5.14 -14.55 3.28
CA GLY A 249 -4.68 -15.89 3.61
C GLY A 249 -4.96 -16.32 5.06
N VAL A 250 -6.00 -15.77 5.68
CA VAL A 250 -6.35 -15.98 7.10
C VAL A 250 -6.46 -17.44 7.47
N LYS A 251 -7.00 -18.31 6.58
CA LYS A 251 -7.09 -19.76 6.82
C LYS A 251 -5.71 -20.39 7.09
N TYR A 252 -4.67 -19.95 6.42
CA TYR A 252 -3.31 -20.45 6.63
C TYR A 252 -2.74 -19.99 7.97
N SER A 253 -3.05 -18.75 8.38
CA SER A 253 -2.70 -18.25 9.71
C SER A 253 -3.35 -19.10 10.81
N LEU A 254 -4.64 -19.42 10.68
CA LEU A 254 -5.36 -20.24 11.65
C LEU A 254 -4.82 -21.68 11.72
N ASN A 255 -4.46 -22.27 10.58
CA ASN A 255 -3.89 -23.63 10.56
C ASN A 255 -2.48 -23.64 11.18
N ALA A 256 -1.66 -22.63 10.92
CA ALA A 256 -0.34 -22.47 11.56
C ALA A 256 -0.46 -22.28 13.09
N LEU A 257 -1.43 -21.50 13.57
CA LEU A 257 -1.69 -21.33 15.00
C LEU A 257 -2.09 -22.64 15.66
N ARG A 258 -2.98 -23.42 15.03
CA ARG A 258 -3.36 -24.76 15.54
C ARG A 258 -2.18 -25.70 15.65
N ALA A 259 -1.23 -25.64 14.70
CA ALA A 259 -0.02 -26.48 14.70
C ALA A 259 0.98 -26.12 15.83
N VAL A 260 0.82 -24.96 16.46
CA VAL A 260 1.65 -24.51 17.60
C VAL A 260 0.84 -24.30 18.87
N ALA A 261 -0.36 -24.88 18.97
CA ALA A 261 -1.26 -24.71 20.11
C ALA A 261 -0.66 -25.21 21.44
N ASP A 262 0.27 -26.17 21.40
CA ASP A 262 1.03 -26.66 22.56
C ASP A 262 1.90 -25.57 23.22
N LEU A 263 2.24 -24.49 22.50
CA LEU A 263 2.95 -23.32 23.04
C LEU A 263 2.02 -22.33 23.76
N ASN A 264 0.71 -22.57 23.77
CA ASN A 264 -0.32 -21.69 24.33
C ASN A 264 -0.19 -20.22 23.84
N PRO A 265 -0.13 -19.95 22.52
CA PRO A 265 0.02 -18.60 22.01
C PRO A 265 -1.20 -17.74 22.36
N PHE A 266 -0.95 -16.48 22.78
CA PHE A 266 -1.97 -15.46 22.91
C PHE A 266 -2.09 -14.72 21.56
N ILE A 267 -3.32 -14.57 21.03
CA ILE A 267 -3.55 -14.03 19.70
C ILE A 267 -4.04 -12.58 19.81
N VAL A 268 -3.36 -11.65 19.16
CA VAL A 268 -3.85 -10.27 18.99
C VAL A 268 -4.37 -10.10 17.56
N VAL A 269 -5.64 -9.73 17.40
CA VAL A 269 -6.28 -9.55 16.10
C VAL A 269 -6.50 -8.08 15.83
N LEU A 270 -5.77 -7.53 14.85
CA LEU A 270 -5.93 -6.18 14.31
C LEU A 270 -6.73 -6.21 13.00
N GLY A 271 -7.80 -5.45 12.94
CA GLY A 271 -8.66 -5.32 11.76
C GLY A 271 -10.08 -5.80 12.00
N ALA A 272 -10.94 -5.54 11.01
CA ALA A 272 -12.33 -5.96 11.06
C ALA A 272 -12.45 -7.47 10.82
N ALA A 273 -13.02 -8.18 11.78
CA ALA A 273 -13.28 -9.61 11.72
C ALA A 273 -14.77 -9.90 11.98
N ASN A 274 -15.27 -10.95 11.35
CA ASN A 274 -16.65 -11.41 11.55
C ASN A 274 -16.74 -12.44 12.70
N PRO A 275 -17.94 -12.73 13.23
CA PRO A 275 -18.12 -13.71 14.28
C PRO A 275 -17.59 -15.10 13.94
N GLU A 276 -17.71 -15.54 12.69
CA GLU A 276 -17.24 -16.84 12.22
C GLU A 276 -15.72 -16.99 12.33
N PHE A 277 -14.98 -15.89 12.20
CA PHE A 277 -13.55 -15.90 12.43
C PHE A 277 -13.21 -16.15 13.90
N PHE A 278 -13.91 -15.49 14.83
CA PHE A 278 -13.67 -15.68 16.27
C PHE A 278 -14.04 -17.07 16.75
N GLU A 279 -15.06 -17.70 16.17
CA GLU A 279 -15.35 -19.12 16.44
C GLU A 279 -14.19 -20.05 16.07
N GLN A 280 -13.42 -19.70 15.05
CA GLN A 280 -12.24 -20.48 14.64
C GLN A 280 -11.02 -20.28 15.57
N LEU A 281 -11.03 -19.23 16.40
CA LEU A 281 -10.06 -19.02 17.49
C LEU A 281 -10.45 -19.69 18.80
N LYS A 282 -11.56 -20.41 18.85
CA LYS A 282 -12.00 -21.12 20.06
C LYS A 282 -10.91 -22.06 20.56
N GLY A 283 -10.55 -21.92 21.83
CA GLY A 283 -9.45 -22.67 22.45
C GLY A 283 -8.14 -21.87 22.58
N PHE A 284 -8.04 -20.69 21.96
CA PHE A 284 -6.96 -19.74 22.19
C PHE A 284 -7.40 -18.59 23.08
N ASP A 285 -6.49 -18.08 23.91
CA ASP A 285 -6.66 -16.78 24.54
C ASP A 285 -6.40 -15.70 23.47
N TYR A 286 -7.30 -14.72 23.31
CA TYR A 286 -7.12 -13.67 22.31
C TYR A 286 -7.65 -12.29 22.72
N LEU A 287 -7.13 -11.25 22.08
CA LEU A 287 -7.62 -9.88 22.12
C LEU A 287 -8.06 -9.46 20.72
N ALA A 288 -9.34 -9.11 20.56
CA ALA A 288 -9.87 -8.50 19.35
C ALA A 288 -9.76 -6.98 19.46
N ALA A 289 -8.73 -6.39 18.85
CA ALA A 289 -8.53 -4.95 18.86
C ALA A 289 -9.45 -4.21 17.85
N GLY A 290 -9.98 -4.94 16.85
CA GLY A 290 -10.78 -4.34 15.80
C GLY A 290 -9.95 -3.45 14.87
N TYR A 291 -10.61 -2.50 14.19
CA TYR A 291 -9.93 -1.53 13.33
C TYR A 291 -9.39 -0.38 14.19
N VAL A 292 -8.07 -0.31 14.31
CA VAL A 292 -7.35 0.72 15.05
C VAL A 292 -6.92 1.81 14.08
N SER A 293 -7.45 3.02 14.23
CA SER A 293 -7.15 4.18 13.37
C SER A 293 -6.11 5.12 13.95
N GLU A 294 -5.89 5.06 15.28
CA GLU A 294 -4.92 5.92 15.96
C GLU A 294 -3.51 5.30 15.86
N PRO A 295 -2.55 5.99 15.19
CA PRO A 295 -1.23 5.42 14.94
C PRO A 295 -0.44 5.08 16.20
N SER A 296 -0.57 5.89 17.26
CA SER A 296 0.10 5.66 18.55
C SER A 296 -0.43 4.43 19.28
N GLU A 297 -1.71 4.14 19.14
CA GLU A 297 -2.33 2.92 19.66
C GLU A 297 -1.90 1.70 18.82
N LEU A 298 -1.89 1.83 17.51
CA LEU A 298 -1.44 0.79 16.58
C LEU A 298 0.02 0.38 16.85
N ALA A 299 0.89 1.35 17.13
CA ALA A 299 2.29 1.11 17.52
C ALA A 299 2.42 0.24 18.78
N ARG A 300 1.51 0.41 19.75
CA ARG A 300 1.48 -0.43 20.95
C ARG A 300 1.14 -1.88 20.61
N TYR A 301 0.15 -2.10 19.76
CA TYR A 301 -0.20 -3.46 19.32
C TYR A 301 0.96 -4.16 18.60
N TYR A 302 1.67 -3.45 17.73
CA TYR A 302 2.88 -4.03 17.13
C TYR A 302 3.93 -4.35 18.18
N SER A 303 4.21 -3.44 19.12
CA SER A 303 5.24 -3.65 20.15
C SER A 303 4.92 -4.78 21.15
N CYS A 304 3.64 -5.11 21.38
CA CYS A 304 3.26 -6.16 22.34
C CYS A 304 3.52 -7.58 21.83
N ALA A 305 3.65 -7.75 20.51
CA ALA A 305 3.74 -9.07 19.87
C ALA A 305 5.17 -9.63 19.84
N ASP A 306 5.29 -10.94 19.83
CA ASP A 306 6.56 -11.63 19.62
C ASP A 306 6.80 -11.90 18.14
N VAL A 307 5.73 -12.11 17.37
CA VAL A 307 5.75 -12.36 15.92
C VAL A 307 4.51 -11.75 15.28
N LEU A 308 4.69 -11.11 14.11
CA LEU A 308 3.61 -10.83 13.17
C LEU A 308 3.46 -12.04 12.23
N LEU A 309 2.31 -12.71 12.28
CA LEU A 309 1.96 -13.78 11.34
C LEU A 309 1.20 -13.19 10.15
N PHE A 310 1.81 -13.20 8.97
CA PHE A 310 1.32 -12.52 7.76
C PHE A 310 1.29 -13.46 6.55
N CYS A 311 0.13 -14.03 6.26
CA CYS A 311 -0.04 -15.07 5.25
C CYS A 311 -0.69 -14.57 3.95
N SER A 312 -0.47 -13.30 3.58
CA SER A 312 -1.06 -12.74 2.37
C SER A 312 -0.65 -13.50 1.12
N LEU A 313 -1.64 -13.74 0.24
CA LEU A 313 -1.45 -14.41 -1.04
C LEU A 313 -1.09 -13.43 -2.18
N ALA A 314 -1.24 -12.14 -1.95
CA ALA A 314 -0.81 -11.09 -2.87
C ALA A 314 -0.71 -9.75 -2.11
N ASP A 315 0.49 -9.22 -2.05
CA ASP A 315 0.78 -7.88 -1.53
C ASP A 315 2.04 -7.33 -2.22
N ASN A 316 2.16 -6.01 -2.25
CA ASN A 316 3.33 -5.36 -2.82
C ASN A 316 4.34 -5.05 -1.69
N GLN A 317 4.16 -3.94 -1.00
CA GLN A 317 4.98 -3.54 0.15
C GLN A 317 4.05 -3.06 1.28
N PRO A 318 3.47 -3.99 2.06
CA PRO A 318 2.49 -3.64 3.09
C PRO A 318 3.12 -2.85 4.24
N LEU A 319 2.56 -1.67 4.54
CA LEU A 319 3.03 -0.79 5.63
C LEU A 319 3.00 -1.50 6.98
N SER A 320 2.02 -2.38 7.22
CA SER A 320 1.92 -3.14 8.46
C SER A 320 3.13 -4.01 8.78
N ILE A 321 3.86 -4.48 7.76
CA ILE A 321 5.13 -5.20 7.96
C ILE A 321 6.22 -4.22 8.40
N ILE A 322 6.33 -3.06 7.74
CA ILE A 322 7.32 -2.04 8.09
C ILE A 322 7.06 -1.52 9.52
N GLU A 323 5.79 -1.26 9.86
CA GLU A 323 5.35 -0.82 11.18
C GLU A 323 5.71 -1.84 12.28
N ALA A 324 5.43 -3.13 12.03
CA ALA A 324 5.80 -4.20 12.94
C ALA A 324 7.31 -4.32 13.12
N MET A 325 8.08 -4.30 12.02
CA MET A 325 9.55 -4.34 12.09
C MET A 325 10.12 -3.13 12.83
N SER A 326 9.58 -1.94 12.59
CA SER A 326 9.98 -0.73 13.29
C SER A 326 9.70 -0.81 14.79
N ALA A 327 8.58 -1.42 15.17
CA ALA A 327 8.25 -1.72 16.56
C ALA A 327 9.05 -2.91 17.16
N GLY A 328 9.98 -3.49 16.40
CA GLY A 328 10.79 -4.63 16.81
C GLY A 328 10.07 -5.97 16.76
N THR A 329 9.02 -6.11 15.96
CA THR A 329 8.26 -7.35 15.81
C THR A 329 8.58 -8.04 14.51
N PRO A 330 9.22 -9.23 14.55
CA PRO A 330 9.63 -9.98 13.37
C PRO A 330 8.43 -10.58 12.64
N LEU A 331 8.63 -10.86 11.35
CA LEU A 331 7.62 -11.46 10.48
C LEU A 331 7.80 -12.97 10.37
N VAL A 332 6.68 -13.69 10.39
CA VAL A 332 6.57 -15.04 9.84
C VAL A 332 5.43 -15.06 8.82
N GLY A 333 5.69 -15.53 7.61
CA GLY A 333 4.67 -15.49 6.56
C GLY A 333 5.09 -16.11 5.24
N PHE A 334 4.32 -15.81 4.19
CA PHE A 334 4.59 -16.30 2.85
C PHE A 334 5.53 -15.38 2.06
N ALA A 335 6.44 -15.98 1.28
CA ALA A 335 7.26 -15.29 0.28
C ALA A 335 6.38 -14.89 -0.92
N THR A 336 5.62 -13.81 -0.77
CA THR A 336 4.61 -13.35 -1.74
C THR A 336 4.86 -11.92 -2.16
N GLY A 337 4.78 -11.67 -3.47
CA GLY A 337 4.87 -10.30 -4.00
C GLY A 337 6.20 -9.63 -3.67
N GLY A 338 6.15 -8.39 -3.20
CA GLY A 338 7.33 -7.64 -2.76
C GLY A 338 7.76 -7.91 -1.31
N ILE A 339 7.06 -8.78 -0.58
CA ILE A 339 7.41 -9.10 0.83
C ILE A 339 8.83 -9.66 0.99
N PRO A 340 9.35 -10.53 0.09
CA PRO A 340 10.73 -11.02 0.18
C PRO A 340 11.80 -9.92 0.16
N GLU A 341 11.50 -8.76 -0.43
CA GLU A 341 12.43 -7.62 -0.47
C GLU A 341 12.50 -6.86 0.86
N MET A 342 11.54 -7.11 1.76
CA MET A 342 11.45 -6.45 3.07
C MET A 342 12.13 -7.24 4.19
N ILE A 343 12.35 -8.55 4.01
CA ILE A 343 12.71 -9.46 5.09
C ILE A 343 14.09 -10.08 4.83
N VAL A 344 14.97 -9.95 5.80
CA VAL A 344 16.23 -10.69 5.85
C VAL A 344 15.97 -12.00 6.57
N GLN A 345 16.08 -13.10 5.82
CA GLN A 345 15.77 -14.45 6.30
C GLN A 345 16.62 -14.82 7.53
N ASP A 346 15.99 -15.32 8.59
CA ASP A 346 16.60 -15.68 9.89
C ASP A 346 17.23 -14.49 10.67
N GLU A 347 16.94 -13.24 10.25
CA GLU A 347 17.36 -12.04 10.97
C GLU A 347 16.19 -11.15 11.34
N THR A 348 15.31 -10.86 10.38
CA THR A 348 14.12 -10.04 10.63
C THR A 348 12.82 -10.85 10.54
N GLY A 349 12.91 -12.14 10.23
CA GLY A 349 11.76 -13.04 10.16
C GLY A 349 12.02 -14.31 9.37
N PHE A 350 10.95 -15.05 9.11
CA PHE A 350 10.92 -16.23 8.25
C PHE A 350 9.85 -16.12 7.17
N LEU A 351 10.27 -16.29 5.93
CA LEU A 351 9.39 -16.46 4.80
C LEU A 351 9.47 -17.89 4.28
N VAL A 352 8.30 -18.44 3.96
CA VAL A 352 8.17 -19.78 3.38
C VAL A 352 7.42 -19.72 2.06
N PRO A 353 7.51 -20.73 1.18
CA PRO A 353 6.74 -20.76 -0.06
C PRO A 353 5.25 -20.56 0.18
N GLN A 354 4.59 -19.87 -0.74
CA GLN A 354 3.16 -19.59 -0.65
C GLN A 354 2.34 -20.88 -0.55
N LYS A 355 1.42 -20.94 0.42
CA LYS A 355 0.53 -22.09 0.70
C LYS A 355 1.24 -23.35 1.25
N ASP A 356 2.51 -23.28 1.58
CA ASP A 356 3.21 -24.38 2.26
C ASP A 356 2.89 -24.33 3.77
N GLU A 357 1.81 -24.97 4.15
CA GLU A 357 1.32 -24.98 5.54
C GLU A 357 2.30 -25.68 6.51
N PRO A 358 2.90 -26.83 6.18
CA PRO A 358 3.89 -27.45 7.05
C PRO A 358 5.11 -26.55 7.30
N ALA A 359 5.65 -25.93 6.24
CA ALA A 359 6.77 -25.00 6.37
C ALA A 359 6.38 -23.75 7.18
N LEU A 360 5.16 -23.24 7.01
CA LEU A 360 4.66 -22.09 7.78
C LEU A 360 4.54 -22.40 9.27
N ALA A 361 4.02 -23.57 9.63
CA ALA A 361 3.90 -24.01 11.01
C ALA A 361 5.29 -24.19 11.66
N ALA A 362 6.24 -24.79 10.95
CA ALA A 362 7.61 -24.95 11.42
C ALA A 362 8.31 -23.59 11.60
N ALA A 363 8.12 -22.65 10.64
CA ALA A 363 8.65 -21.29 10.72
C ALA A 363 8.04 -20.52 11.90
N LEU A 364 6.74 -20.61 12.12
CA LEU A 364 6.07 -19.99 13.25
C LEU A 364 6.63 -20.51 14.58
N ARG A 365 6.75 -21.82 14.75
CA ARG A 365 7.35 -22.44 15.95
C ARG A 365 8.75 -21.91 16.21
N ARG A 366 9.61 -21.86 15.18
CA ARG A 366 10.96 -21.30 15.28
C ARG A 366 10.96 -19.81 15.64
N GLY A 367 10.03 -19.02 15.11
CA GLY A 367 9.89 -17.59 15.39
C GLY A 367 9.47 -17.30 16.83
N LEU A 368 8.74 -18.23 17.45
CA LEU A 368 8.24 -18.10 18.83
C LEU A 368 9.25 -18.50 19.91
N GLU A 369 10.44 -18.99 19.54
CA GLU A 369 11.53 -19.26 20.48
C GLU A 369 12.06 -17.95 21.10
N SER A 370 11.98 -17.82 22.41
CA SER A 370 12.25 -16.54 23.14
C SER A 370 13.65 -15.95 22.91
N ALA A 371 14.66 -16.77 22.76
CA ALA A 371 16.04 -16.34 22.48
C ALA A 371 16.17 -15.72 21.08
N ARG A 372 15.50 -16.30 20.09
CA ARG A 372 15.47 -15.85 18.70
C ARG A 372 14.65 -14.56 18.56
N ALA A 373 13.49 -14.50 19.20
CA ALA A 373 12.62 -13.34 19.17
C ALA A 373 13.32 -12.04 19.64
N ARG A 374 14.16 -12.11 20.68
CA ARG A 374 14.94 -10.95 21.16
C ARG A 374 16.00 -10.49 20.15
N ARG A 375 16.73 -11.43 19.52
CA ARG A 375 17.73 -11.10 18.49
C ARG A 375 17.08 -10.44 17.27
N TRP A 376 15.99 -11.01 16.82
CA TRP A 376 15.25 -10.49 15.67
C TRP A 376 14.63 -9.13 15.93
N SER A 377 14.15 -8.87 17.15
CA SER A 377 13.57 -7.56 17.49
C SER A 377 14.54 -6.42 17.25
N GLN A 378 15.80 -6.57 17.63
CA GLN A 378 16.84 -5.55 17.38
C GLN A 378 17.17 -5.43 15.90
N ALA A 379 17.29 -6.56 15.19
CA ALA A 379 17.56 -6.58 13.75
C ALA A 379 16.41 -5.95 12.94
N CYS A 380 15.14 -6.25 13.29
CA CYS A 380 13.95 -5.64 12.68
C CYS A 380 13.98 -4.12 12.81
N ARG A 381 14.22 -3.61 14.03
CA ARG A 381 14.30 -2.17 14.29
C ARG A 381 15.40 -1.50 13.47
N ALA A 382 16.61 -2.08 13.47
CA ALA A 382 17.75 -1.55 12.73
C ALA A 382 17.47 -1.52 11.22
N HIS A 383 16.90 -2.61 10.68
CA HIS A 383 16.53 -2.71 9.27
C HIS A 383 15.46 -1.69 8.87
N ALA A 384 14.43 -1.53 9.69
CA ALA A 384 13.37 -0.54 9.44
C ALA A 384 13.91 0.90 9.46
N LEU A 385 14.77 1.25 10.41
CA LEU A 385 15.42 2.57 10.49
C LEU A 385 16.26 2.86 9.25
N GLN A 386 17.03 1.88 8.79
CA GLN A 386 17.94 2.04 7.65
C GLN A 386 17.19 2.17 6.32
N HIS A 387 16.13 1.39 6.10
CA HIS A 387 15.54 1.21 4.77
C HIS A 387 14.15 1.81 4.61
N PHE A 388 13.38 1.98 5.71
CA PHE A 388 11.96 2.29 5.66
C PHE A 388 11.57 3.46 6.58
N SER A 389 12.54 4.30 7.00
CA SER A 389 12.23 5.52 7.74
C SER A 389 11.65 6.61 6.84
N HIS A 390 11.00 7.60 7.43
CA HIS A 390 10.53 8.80 6.72
C HIS A 390 11.68 9.57 6.05
N GLU A 391 12.86 9.60 6.67
CA GLU A 391 14.06 10.22 6.10
C GLU A 391 14.47 9.52 4.80
N SER A 392 14.54 8.20 4.82
CA SER A 392 14.89 7.38 3.64
C SER A 392 13.83 7.49 2.54
N LEU A 393 12.54 7.58 2.90
CA LEU A 393 11.45 7.82 1.94
C LEU A 393 11.62 9.18 1.27
N LEU A 394 11.83 10.22 2.06
CA LEU A 394 11.96 11.60 1.57
C LEU A 394 13.19 11.76 0.66
N GLU A 395 14.35 11.27 1.09
CA GLU A 395 15.60 11.33 0.33
C GLU A 395 15.42 10.73 -1.07
N ARG A 396 14.92 9.47 -1.14
CA ARG A 396 14.68 8.80 -2.43
C ARG A 396 13.75 9.59 -3.36
N HIS A 397 12.69 10.18 -2.80
CA HIS A 397 11.75 10.97 -3.61
C HIS A 397 12.32 12.31 -4.04
N LEU A 398 13.11 12.98 -3.19
CA LEU A 398 13.77 14.24 -3.55
C LEU A 398 14.78 14.03 -4.67
N ASP A 399 15.62 13.02 -4.58
CA ASP A 399 16.59 12.70 -5.63
C ASP A 399 15.90 12.43 -6.97
N PHE A 400 14.82 11.64 -6.93
CA PHE A 400 14.02 11.37 -8.12
C PHE A 400 13.37 12.63 -8.69
N TYR A 401 12.75 13.47 -7.86
CA TYR A 401 12.10 14.70 -8.32
C TYR A 401 13.09 15.72 -8.88
N HIS A 402 14.24 15.91 -8.25
CA HIS A 402 15.28 16.80 -8.76
C HIS A 402 15.75 16.35 -10.14
N GLY A 403 16.02 15.07 -10.32
CA GLY A 403 16.40 14.51 -11.63
C GLY A 403 15.35 14.72 -12.71
N LEU A 404 14.05 14.56 -12.37
CA LEU A 404 12.94 14.80 -13.31
C LEU A 404 12.86 16.28 -13.74
N ILE A 405 12.96 17.20 -12.79
CA ILE A 405 12.86 18.63 -13.04
C ILE A 405 14.04 19.09 -13.92
N GLU A 406 15.25 18.66 -13.61
CA GLU A 406 16.42 18.99 -14.45
C GLU A 406 16.26 18.51 -15.89
N ASN A 407 15.81 17.25 -16.06
CA ASN A 407 15.59 16.67 -17.38
C ASN A 407 14.48 17.42 -18.16
N TRP A 408 13.43 17.82 -17.46
CA TRP A 408 12.34 18.60 -18.04
C TRP A 408 12.80 19.94 -18.59
N TYR A 409 13.57 20.73 -17.82
CA TYR A 409 14.07 22.02 -18.27
C TYR A 409 15.07 21.88 -19.42
N LYS A 410 16.05 20.96 -19.32
CA LYS A 410 17.01 20.66 -20.40
C LYS A 410 16.31 20.24 -21.71
N GLY A 411 15.22 19.49 -21.61
CA GLY A 411 14.42 19.05 -22.77
C GLY A 411 13.66 20.18 -23.44
N ASN A 412 13.15 21.13 -22.67
CA ASN A 412 12.40 22.27 -23.19
C ASN A 412 13.29 23.37 -23.79
N GLU A 413 14.49 23.60 -23.25
CA GLU A 413 15.47 24.53 -23.83
C GLU A 413 15.87 24.11 -25.25
N ARG A 414 16.02 22.81 -25.51
CA ARG A 414 16.37 22.26 -26.84
C ARG A 414 15.22 22.31 -27.86
N SER A 415 13.99 22.49 -27.43
CA SER A 415 12.82 22.60 -28.32
C SER A 415 12.52 24.04 -28.76
N HIS A 416 13.28 25.04 -28.27
CA HIS A 416 13.18 26.45 -28.61
C HIS A 416 14.38 26.92 -29.47
N ILE A 417 15.29 26.01 -29.84
CA ILE A 417 16.37 26.23 -30.82
C ILE A 417 16.02 25.48 -32.12
#